data_2f92c6f2d14ed552c7b821998f79a538
#
_entry.id   2f92c6f2d14ed552c7b821998f79a538
#
_cell.length_a   1.000
_cell.length_b   1.000
_cell.length_c   1.000
_cell.angle_alpha   90.00
_cell.angle_beta   90.00
_cell.angle_gamma   90.00
#
_symmetry.space_group_name_H-M   'P 1'
#
loop_
_entity.id
_entity.type
_entity.pdbx_description
1 polymer ?
#
loop_
_entity_poly.entity_id
_entity_poly.type
_entity_poly.pdbx_seq_one_letter_code
_entity_poly.pdbx_strand_id
1 'polypeptide(L)'
;MHLSNEEKADIFEKYGKDRNDTGSPESQIALFSIRIAHLTKHLKENHKDHATERALKALVGKRRAMLDYLISKDIQRYRDIIAKKELGIRK
;
A
#
# COMPACT_ATOMS: atom_id res chain seq x y z
N MET A 1 -14.00 -0.12 -5.64
CA MET A 1 -12.61 -0.64 -5.69
C MET A 1 -12.24 -1.37 -4.44
N HIS A 2 -12.86 -2.49 -4.26
CA HIS A 2 -12.54 -3.38 -3.14
C HIS A 2 -11.71 -4.53 -3.64
N LEU A 3 -10.64 -4.82 -2.95
CA LEU A 3 -9.91 -6.06 -3.16
C LEU A 3 -10.72 -7.18 -2.51
N SER A 4 -10.84 -8.31 -3.21
CA SER A 4 -11.47 -9.48 -2.63
C SER A 4 -10.60 -10.03 -1.49
N ASN A 5 -11.18 -10.89 -0.65
CA ASN A 5 -10.41 -11.52 0.42
C ASN A 5 -9.25 -12.35 -0.13
N GLU A 6 -9.47 -12.98 -1.28
CA GLU A 6 -8.45 -13.79 -1.95
C GLU A 6 -7.30 -12.92 -2.47
N GLU A 7 -7.62 -11.77 -3.08
CA GLU A 7 -6.61 -10.82 -3.54
C GLU A 7 -5.78 -10.28 -2.39
N LYS A 8 -6.42 -9.95 -1.27
CA LYS A 8 -5.72 -9.49 -0.06
C LYS A 8 -4.79 -10.57 0.48
N ALA A 9 -5.25 -11.82 0.52
CA ALA A 9 -4.45 -12.93 1.00
C ALA A 9 -3.22 -13.15 0.12
N ASP A 10 -3.36 -13.00 -1.19
CA ASP A 10 -2.24 -13.11 -2.13
C ASP A 10 -1.20 -12.02 -1.90
N ILE A 11 -1.64 -10.80 -1.60
CA ILE A 11 -0.75 -9.69 -1.25
C ILE A 11 0.00 -10.01 0.05
N PHE A 12 -0.68 -10.51 1.05
CA PHE A 12 -0.06 -10.84 2.34
C PHE A 12 0.94 -11.98 2.19
N GLU A 13 0.66 -12.97 1.34
CA GLU A 13 1.59 -14.05 1.05
C GLU A 13 2.86 -13.54 0.37
N LYS A 14 2.71 -12.62 -0.57
CA LYS A 14 3.83 -12.09 -1.36
C LYS A 14 4.72 -11.16 -0.55
N TYR A 15 4.14 -10.29 0.26
CA TYR A 15 4.87 -9.24 0.97
C TYR A 15 4.99 -9.44 2.47
N GLY A 16 4.10 -10.20 3.07
CA GLY A 16 4.14 -10.56 4.48
C GLY A 16 4.78 -11.93 4.67
N LYS A 17 4.53 -12.53 5.83
CA LYS A 17 5.05 -13.84 6.18
C LYS A 17 4.25 -14.98 5.56
N ASP A 18 2.92 -14.82 5.51
CA ASP A 18 2.01 -15.81 4.95
C ASP A 18 0.68 -15.15 4.57
N ARG A 19 -0.27 -15.96 4.07
CA ARG A 19 -1.57 -15.45 3.61
C ARG A 19 -2.41 -14.80 4.71
N ASN A 20 -2.12 -15.10 5.96
CA ASN A 20 -2.85 -14.54 7.11
C ASN A 20 -2.12 -13.38 7.78
N ASP A 21 -0.99 -12.97 7.23
CA ASP A 21 -0.17 -11.91 7.83
C ASP A 21 -0.74 -10.53 7.51
N THR A 22 -1.80 -10.16 8.24
CA THR A 22 -2.46 -8.87 8.07
C THR A 22 -1.79 -7.76 8.88
N GLY A 23 -0.92 -8.11 9.82
CA GLY A 23 -0.38 -7.17 10.79
C GLY A 23 1.03 -6.65 10.51
N SER A 24 1.76 -7.24 9.56
CA SER A 24 3.11 -6.75 9.30
C SER A 24 3.08 -5.42 8.56
N PRO A 25 4.04 -4.52 8.85
CA PRO A 25 4.15 -3.26 8.10
C PRO A 25 4.27 -3.45 6.61
N GLU A 26 5.02 -4.46 6.15
CA GLU A 26 5.20 -4.74 4.72
C GLU A 26 3.89 -5.11 4.05
N SER A 27 3.07 -5.95 4.68
CA SER A 27 1.76 -6.32 4.14
C SER A 27 0.85 -5.12 4.02
N GLN A 28 0.84 -4.25 5.01
CA GLN A 28 0.01 -3.05 5.00
C GLN A 28 0.48 -2.05 3.94
N ILE A 29 1.79 -1.84 3.84
CA ILE A 29 2.36 -0.95 2.83
C ILE A 29 2.03 -1.43 1.43
N ALA A 30 2.15 -2.75 1.17
CA ALA A 30 1.81 -3.33 -0.12
C ALA A 30 0.32 -3.15 -0.44
N LEU A 31 -0.54 -3.39 0.52
CA LEU A 31 -1.99 -3.24 0.35
C LEU A 31 -2.35 -1.78 0.03
N PHE A 32 -1.81 -0.82 0.78
CA PHE A 32 -2.04 0.60 0.53
C PHE A 32 -1.52 1.01 -0.85
N SER A 33 -0.35 0.51 -1.25
CA SER A 33 0.25 0.85 -2.55
C SER A 33 -0.61 0.38 -3.71
N ILE A 34 -1.17 -0.83 -3.63
CA ILE A 34 -2.05 -1.37 -4.67
C ILE A 34 -3.35 -0.58 -4.74
N ARG A 35 -3.94 -0.25 -3.58
CA ARG A 35 -5.15 0.57 -3.53
C ARG A 35 -4.91 1.97 -4.07
N ILE A 36 -3.77 2.58 -3.74
CA ILE A 36 -3.37 3.88 -4.27
C ILE A 36 -3.29 3.84 -5.80
N ALA A 37 -2.70 2.79 -6.37
CA ALA A 37 -2.62 2.65 -7.82
C ALA A 37 -4.00 2.55 -8.45
N HIS A 38 -4.92 1.79 -7.85
CA HIS A 38 -6.30 1.68 -8.35
C HIS A 38 -7.03 3.01 -8.30
N LEU A 39 -6.92 3.74 -7.19
CA LEU A 39 -7.58 5.04 -7.05
C LEU A 39 -6.98 6.09 -7.97
N THR A 40 -5.67 6.06 -8.17
CA THR A 40 -4.99 6.96 -9.12
C THR A 40 -5.51 6.75 -10.53
N LYS A 41 -5.64 5.49 -10.95
CA LYS A 41 -6.19 5.15 -12.26
C LYS A 41 -7.63 5.64 -12.40
N HIS A 42 -8.44 5.43 -11.38
CA HIS A 42 -9.83 5.89 -11.35
C HIS A 42 -9.91 7.41 -11.51
N LEU A 43 -9.06 8.16 -10.81
CA LEU A 43 -9.06 9.62 -10.87
C LEU A 43 -8.61 10.16 -12.22
N LYS A 44 -7.76 9.44 -12.95
CA LYS A 44 -7.39 9.85 -14.33
C LYS A 44 -8.60 9.85 -15.24
N GLU A 45 -9.55 8.96 -15.01
CA GLU A 45 -10.77 8.84 -15.80
C GLU A 45 -11.91 9.70 -15.24
N ASN A 46 -11.89 9.95 -13.91
CA ASN A 46 -12.95 10.63 -13.18
C ASN A 46 -12.36 11.72 -12.28
N HIS A 47 -11.71 12.70 -12.88
CA HIS A 47 -10.95 13.73 -12.15
C HIS A 47 -11.80 14.64 -11.25
N LYS A 48 -13.12 14.61 -11.38
CA LYS A 48 -14.03 15.39 -10.54
C LYS A 48 -14.56 14.59 -9.34
N ASP A 49 -14.11 13.37 -9.15
CA ASP A 49 -14.50 12.53 -8.03
C ASP A 49 -13.72 12.91 -6.77
N HIS A 50 -14.22 13.92 -6.06
CA HIS A 50 -13.54 14.46 -4.89
C HIS A 50 -13.52 13.51 -3.70
N ALA A 51 -14.51 12.62 -3.59
CA ALA A 51 -14.53 11.61 -2.53
C ALA A 51 -13.35 10.62 -2.71
N THR A 52 -13.13 10.17 -3.93
CA THR A 52 -12.00 9.29 -4.24
C THR A 52 -10.67 10.01 -4.04
N GLU A 53 -10.59 11.28 -4.40
CA GLU A 53 -9.38 12.09 -4.17
C GLU A 53 -9.03 12.16 -2.68
N ARG A 54 -10.00 12.37 -1.81
CA ARG A 54 -9.78 12.38 -0.36
C ARG A 54 -9.32 11.01 0.14
N ALA A 55 -9.95 9.94 -0.35
CA ALA A 55 -9.56 8.57 0.01
C ALA A 55 -8.11 8.28 -0.40
N LEU A 56 -7.72 8.73 -1.59
CA LEU A 56 -6.36 8.58 -2.08
C LEU A 56 -5.36 9.28 -1.17
N LYS A 57 -5.63 10.53 -0.82
CA LYS A 57 -4.76 11.29 0.08
C LYS A 57 -4.63 10.64 1.46
N ALA A 58 -5.73 10.09 1.99
CA ALA A 58 -5.72 9.39 3.26
C ALA A 58 -4.84 8.13 3.19
N LEU A 59 -4.92 7.36 2.10
CA LEU A 59 -4.10 6.16 1.92
C LEU A 59 -2.62 6.50 1.78
N VAL A 60 -2.29 7.57 1.07
CA VAL A 60 -0.90 8.04 0.96
C VAL A 60 -0.35 8.39 2.32
N GLY A 61 -1.14 9.10 3.15
CA GLY A 61 -0.74 9.44 4.53
C GLY A 61 -0.53 8.20 5.40
N LYS A 62 -1.43 7.22 5.31
CA LYS A 62 -1.31 5.96 6.06
C LYS A 62 -0.07 5.18 5.63
N ARG A 63 0.19 5.11 4.33
CA ARG A 63 1.38 4.43 3.81
C ARG A 63 2.66 5.10 4.33
N ARG A 64 2.71 6.43 4.31
CA ARG A 64 3.86 7.17 4.83
C ARG A 64 4.09 6.88 6.31
N ALA A 65 3.03 6.86 7.11
CA ALA A 65 3.12 6.55 8.53
C ALA A 65 3.70 5.15 8.77
N MET A 66 3.27 4.16 7.98
CA MET A 66 3.79 2.79 8.07
C MET A 66 5.25 2.72 7.63
N LEU A 67 5.64 3.47 6.61
CA LEU A 67 7.04 3.55 6.17
C LEU A 67 7.92 4.18 7.24
N ASP A 68 7.46 5.26 7.86
CA ASP A 68 8.19 5.92 8.95
C ASP A 68 8.35 4.98 10.15
N TYR A 69 7.30 4.23 10.48
CA TYR A 69 7.35 3.23 11.53
C TYR A 69 8.41 2.16 11.21
N LEU A 70 8.44 1.70 9.97
CA LEU A 70 9.38 0.67 9.53
C LEU A 70 10.83 1.17 9.60
N ILE A 71 11.07 2.44 9.20
CA ILE A 71 12.40 3.06 9.32
C ILE A 71 12.90 2.99 10.76
N SER A 72 12.02 3.30 11.72
CA SER A 72 12.41 3.31 13.14
C SER A 72 12.61 1.91 13.70
N LYS A 73 11.98 0.90 13.11
CA LYS A 73 12.06 -0.49 13.59
C LYS A 73 13.17 -1.29 12.92
N ASP A 74 13.27 -1.19 11.59
CA ASP A 74 14.24 -1.97 10.82
C ASP A 74 14.48 -1.30 9.47
N ILE A 75 15.59 -0.58 9.37
CA ILE A 75 15.93 0.19 8.17
C ILE A 75 16.13 -0.74 6.96
N GLN A 76 16.62 -1.97 7.16
CA GLN A 76 16.82 -2.88 6.05
C GLN A 76 15.48 -3.34 5.45
N ARG A 77 14.49 -3.64 6.30
CA ARG A 77 13.15 -3.99 5.83
C ARG A 77 12.53 -2.82 5.06
N TYR A 78 12.75 -1.59 5.53
CA TYR A 78 12.28 -0.40 4.83
C TYR A 78 12.91 -0.31 3.43
N ARG A 79 14.23 -0.49 3.33
CA ARG A 79 14.92 -0.46 2.05
C ARG A 79 14.43 -1.54 1.11
N ASP A 80 14.20 -2.73 1.63
CA ASP A 80 13.72 -3.87 0.83
C ASP A 80 12.33 -3.59 0.25
N ILE A 81 11.42 -3.02 1.03
CA ILE A 81 10.06 -2.76 0.54
C ILE A 81 10.02 -1.62 -0.47
N ILE A 82 10.78 -0.54 -0.28
CA ILE A 82 10.79 0.56 -1.24
C ILE A 82 11.50 0.20 -2.53
N ALA A 83 12.36 -0.82 -2.52
CA ALA A 83 13.04 -1.29 -3.73
C ALA A 83 12.11 -2.07 -4.66
N LYS A 84 10.93 -2.46 -4.20
CA LYS A 84 9.96 -3.18 -5.02
C LYS A 84 9.24 -2.22 -5.94
N LYS A 85 9.67 -2.19 -7.20
CA LYS A 85 9.19 -1.23 -8.20
C LYS A 85 7.70 -1.33 -8.46
N GLU A 86 7.12 -2.53 -8.37
CA GLU A 86 5.70 -2.76 -8.59
C GLU A 86 4.79 -2.05 -7.59
N LEU A 87 5.31 -1.66 -6.44
CA LEU A 87 4.54 -0.92 -5.44
C LEU A 87 4.49 0.59 -5.71
N GLY A 88 5.38 1.10 -6.55
CA GLY A 88 5.37 2.51 -6.92
C GLY A 88 5.65 3.47 -5.77
N ILE A 89 6.38 3.02 -4.76
CA ILE A 89 6.71 3.86 -3.60
C ILE A 89 7.84 4.81 -3.97
N ARG A 90 7.60 6.10 -3.76
CA ARG A 90 8.61 7.13 -3.95
C ARG A 90 9.07 7.64 -2.59
N LYS A 91 10.36 7.86 -2.49
CA LYS A 91 10.91 8.49 -1.31
C LYS A 91 10.54 9.96 -1.24
#